data_10d79c489d3ac59a9a83b72313350659
#
_entry.id   10d79c489d3ac59a9a83b72313350659
#
_cell.length_a   1.000
_cell.length_b   1.000
_cell.length_c   1.000
_cell.angle_alpha   90.00
_cell.angle_beta   90.00
_cell.angle_gamma   90.00
#
_symmetry.space_group_name_H-M   'P 1'
#
loop_
_entity.id
_entity.type
_entity.pdbx_description
1 polymer ?
#
loop_
_entity_poly.entity_id
_entity_poly.type
_entity_poly.pdbx_seq_one_letter_code
_entity_poly.pdbx_strand_id
1 'polypeptide(L)'
;CFSKRSLEYWDRLGVGDRMVDKGVVWSVGRIFHGESQLYQFNLLPEDGHKRPAFINLQQYYAEAYLVDRISDLPEVDLRWRNKVTALEQRNDSVALTIETPEGAYRLHAQYVVACDGARSSLRPIIRTSRAFMTQATLT
;
A
#
# COMPACT_ATOMS: atom_id res chain seq x y z
N CYS A 1 2.66 9.21 7.98
CA CYS A 1 1.43 9.25 8.77
C CYS A 1 0.43 8.26 8.19
N PHE A 2 -0.13 7.37 9.02
CA PHE A 2 -1.08 6.33 8.61
C PHE A 2 -2.38 6.44 9.40
N SER A 3 -3.49 6.35 8.68
CA SER A 3 -4.82 6.50 9.26
C SER A 3 -5.32 5.21 9.92
N LYS A 4 -6.35 5.34 10.78
CA LYS A 4 -7.10 4.23 11.36
C LYS A 4 -7.48 3.18 10.30
N ARG A 5 -7.92 3.62 9.12
CA ARG A 5 -8.31 2.71 8.04
C ARG A 5 -7.14 1.85 7.52
N SER A 6 -5.95 2.44 7.37
CA SER A 6 -4.74 1.67 7.02
C SER A 6 -4.39 0.65 8.10
N LEU A 7 -4.51 1.05 9.38
CA LEU A 7 -4.25 0.14 10.50
C LEU A 7 -5.23 -1.04 10.54
N GLU A 8 -6.50 -0.82 10.20
CA GLU A 8 -7.51 -1.89 10.09
C GLU A 8 -7.20 -2.89 8.97
N TYR A 9 -6.61 -2.43 7.85
CA TYR A 9 -6.11 -3.34 6.81
C TYR A 9 -4.90 -4.14 7.31
N TRP A 10 -3.97 -3.50 7.99
CA TRP A 10 -2.80 -4.17 8.56
C TRP A 10 -3.15 -5.17 9.65
N ASP A 11 -4.26 -4.95 10.38
CA ASP A 11 -4.82 -5.96 11.28
C ASP A 11 -5.18 -7.25 10.55
N ARG A 12 -5.84 -7.12 9.40
CA ARG A 12 -6.20 -8.28 8.57
C ARG A 12 -4.98 -9.03 8.04
N LEU A 13 -3.88 -8.33 7.86
CA LEU A 13 -2.59 -8.91 7.45
C LEU A 13 -1.77 -9.46 8.62
N GLY A 14 -2.21 -9.23 9.88
CA GLY A 14 -1.53 -9.68 11.08
C GLY A 14 -0.34 -8.83 11.51
N VAL A 15 -0.19 -7.60 10.99
CA VAL A 15 0.93 -6.70 11.30
C VAL A 15 0.50 -5.40 12.00
N GLY A 16 -0.81 -5.21 12.24
CA GLY A 16 -1.36 -3.96 12.78
C GLY A 16 -0.81 -3.58 14.15
N ASP A 17 -0.63 -4.54 15.06
CA ASP A 17 -0.08 -4.27 16.40
C ASP A 17 1.36 -3.77 16.30
N ARG A 18 2.22 -4.43 15.51
CA ARG A 18 3.61 -4.00 15.29
C ARG A 18 3.71 -2.55 14.77
N MET A 19 2.76 -2.15 13.90
CA MET A 19 2.70 -0.79 13.36
C MET A 19 2.37 0.24 14.44
N VAL A 20 1.37 -0.07 15.29
CA VAL A 20 0.93 0.83 16.37
C VAL A 20 1.98 0.92 17.46
N ASP A 21 2.55 -0.21 17.89
CA ASP A 21 3.56 -0.26 18.96
C ASP A 21 4.83 0.54 18.60
N LYS A 22 5.19 0.55 17.32
CA LYS A 22 6.34 1.31 16.82
C LYS A 22 6.01 2.76 16.54
N GLY A 23 4.77 3.06 16.15
CA GLY A 23 4.32 4.38 15.73
C GLY A 23 4.04 5.32 16.89
N VAL A 24 4.04 6.62 16.62
CA VAL A 24 3.58 7.64 17.57
C VAL A 24 2.10 7.91 17.28
N VAL A 25 1.24 7.59 18.23
CA VAL A 25 -0.21 7.77 18.16
C VAL A 25 -0.58 9.23 18.37
N TRP A 26 -1.50 9.73 17.55
CA TRP A 26 -2.09 11.04 17.74
C TRP A 26 -3.53 11.12 17.18
N SER A 27 -4.34 12.01 17.73
CA SER A 27 -5.70 12.29 17.28
C SER A 27 -6.01 13.77 17.21
N VAL A 28 -5.28 14.59 17.97
CA VAL A 28 -5.51 16.04 18.06
C VAL A 28 -4.50 16.79 17.22
N GLY A 29 -5.01 17.55 16.25
CA GLY A 29 -4.21 18.48 15.45
C GLY A 29 -4.45 19.93 15.89
N ARG A 30 -3.39 20.75 15.85
CA ARG A 30 -3.44 22.19 16.14
C ARG A 30 -2.77 22.97 15.01
N ILE A 31 -3.38 24.04 14.59
CA ILE A 31 -2.88 24.93 13.55
C ILE A 31 -2.56 26.29 14.18
N PHE A 32 -1.36 26.80 13.92
CA PHE A 32 -0.87 28.07 14.43
C PHE A 32 -0.51 29.03 13.30
N HIS A 33 -0.66 30.30 13.56
CA HIS A 33 -0.06 31.39 12.79
C HIS A 33 0.77 32.24 13.75
N GLY A 34 2.09 32.20 13.60
CA GLY A 34 3.00 32.70 14.62
C GLY A 34 2.77 31.99 15.97
N GLU A 35 2.54 32.74 17.05
CA GLU A 35 2.23 32.20 18.37
C GLU A 35 0.74 31.97 18.65
N SER A 36 -0.14 32.44 17.73
CA SER A 36 -1.58 32.34 17.89
C SER A 36 -2.12 31.03 17.37
N GLN A 37 -2.78 30.24 18.22
CA GLN A 37 -3.51 29.05 17.79
C GLN A 37 -4.80 29.47 17.06
N LEU A 38 -4.89 29.12 15.76
CA LEU A 38 -6.06 29.43 14.93
C LEU A 38 -7.16 28.39 15.06
N TYR A 39 -6.78 27.10 15.12
CA TYR A 39 -7.73 25.99 15.08
C TYR A 39 -7.16 24.75 15.75
N GLN A 40 -8.07 23.97 16.35
CA GLN A 40 -7.78 22.62 16.88
C GLN A 40 -8.90 21.68 16.43
N PHE A 41 -8.50 20.46 16.09
CA PHE A 41 -9.44 19.39 15.74
C PHE A 41 -9.07 18.09 16.44
N ASN A 42 -10.08 17.26 16.68
CA ASN A 42 -9.92 15.87 17.10
C ASN A 42 -10.51 14.98 16.00
N LEU A 43 -9.68 14.08 15.48
CA LEU A 43 -10.03 13.19 14.34
C LEU A 43 -10.81 11.94 14.78
N LEU A 44 -10.81 11.62 16.06
CA LEU A 44 -11.50 10.46 16.61
C LEU A 44 -11.93 10.78 18.05
N PRO A 45 -13.01 11.59 18.22
CA PRO A 45 -13.47 12.00 19.55
C PRO A 45 -14.17 10.88 20.32
N GLU A 46 -14.69 9.85 19.64
CA GLU A 46 -15.38 8.72 20.25
C GLU A 46 -14.37 7.72 20.83
N ASP A 47 -14.79 7.05 21.90
CA ASP A 47 -14.03 5.99 22.57
C ASP A 47 -14.37 4.58 22.01
N GLY A 48 -13.62 3.56 22.44
CA GLY A 48 -13.89 2.16 22.14
C GLY A 48 -13.38 1.65 20.79
N HIS A 49 -12.61 2.46 20.07
CA HIS A 49 -11.98 2.01 18.83
C HIS A 49 -10.72 1.17 19.11
N LYS A 50 -10.57 0.03 18.41
CA LYS A 50 -9.36 -0.80 18.49
C LYS A 50 -8.11 -0.05 18.02
N ARG A 51 -8.26 0.80 16.99
CA ARG A 51 -7.13 1.52 16.38
C ARG A 51 -7.25 3.02 16.59
N PRO A 52 -6.10 3.71 16.81
CA PRO A 52 -6.07 5.17 16.93
C PRO A 52 -6.43 5.85 15.61
N ALA A 53 -6.76 7.13 15.66
CA ALA A 53 -7.07 7.94 14.49
C ALA A 53 -5.92 7.93 13.47
N PHE A 54 -4.71 8.18 13.99
CA PHE A 54 -3.48 8.23 13.21
C PHE A 54 -2.28 7.74 14.01
N ILE A 55 -1.29 7.24 13.28
CA ILE A 55 0.07 7.05 13.77
C ILE A 55 1.07 7.75 12.84
N ASN A 56 2.13 8.29 13.42
CA ASN A 56 3.34 8.64 12.68
C ASN A 56 4.32 7.48 12.78
N LEU A 57 4.60 6.87 11.65
CA LEU A 57 5.54 5.76 11.51
C LEU A 57 6.35 6.00 10.23
N GLN A 58 7.66 5.83 10.30
CA GLN A 58 8.50 5.91 9.12
C GLN A 58 8.15 4.75 8.17
N GLN A 59 8.08 5.06 6.89
CA GLN A 59 7.61 4.13 5.87
C GLN A 59 8.44 2.85 5.82
N TYR A 60 9.75 2.95 6.00
CA TYR A 60 10.63 1.77 5.95
C TYR A 60 10.32 0.73 7.04
N TYR A 61 9.79 1.13 8.21
CA TYR A 61 9.32 0.17 9.21
C TYR A 61 8.06 -0.55 8.73
N ALA A 62 7.12 0.20 8.14
CA ALA A 62 5.91 -0.40 7.59
C ALA A 62 6.24 -1.41 6.48
N GLU A 63 7.15 -1.04 5.59
CA GLU A 63 7.64 -1.92 4.52
C GLU A 63 8.34 -3.17 5.10
N ALA A 64 9.23 -3.00 6.09
CA ALA A 64 9.92 -4.12 6.72
C ALA A 64 8.94 -5.11 7.36
N TYR A 65 7.94 -4.63 8.10
CA TYR A 65 6.95 -5.51 8.74
C TYR A 65 6.06 -6.25 7.73
N LEU A 66 5.75 -5.62 6.60
CA LEU A 66 5.02 -6.28 5.52
C LEU A 66 5.89 -7.33 4.83
N VAL A 67 7.17 -7.05 4.59
CA VAL A 67 8.13 -8.01 4.01
C VAL A 67 8.34 -9.21 4.94
N ASP A 68 8.52 -8.95 6.24
CA ASP A 68 8.62 -10.03 7.24
C ASP A 68 7.37 -10.92 7.17
N ARG A 69 6.17 -10.31 7.11
CA ARG A 69 4.92 -11.06 7.02
C ARG A 69 4.80 -11.89 5.74
N ILE A 70 5.26 -11.37 4.62
CA ILE A 70 5.30 -12.10 3.34
C ILE A 70 6.19 -13.33 3.47
N SER A 71 7.30 -13.23 4.19
CA SER A 71 8.22 -14.37 4.39
C SER A 71 7.59 -15.52 5.16
N ASP A 72 6.52 -15.28 5.93
CA ASP A 72 5.74 -16.30 6.62
C ASP A 72 4.70 -16.99 5.70
N LEU A 73 4.52 -16.52 4.47
CA LEU A 73 3.49 -16.97 3.54
C LEU A 73 4.14 -17.68 2.34
N PRO A 74 4.27 -19.01 2.36
CA PRO A 74 4.98 -19.76 1.32
C PRO A 74 4.32 -19.67 -0.06
N GLU A 75 3.04 -19.31 -0.11
CA GLU A 75 2.29 -19.09 -1.35
C GLU A 75 2.56 -17.74 -2.02
N VAL A 76 3.29 -16.82 -1.37
CA VAL A 76 3.60 -15.48 -1.88
C VAL A 76 5.05 -15.42 -2.37
N ASP A 77 5.23 -15.18 -3.66
CA ASP A 77 6.55 -15.02 -4.29
C ASP A 77 6.86 -13.53 -4.48
N LEU A 78 7.66 -12.95 -3.57
CA LEU A 78 8.11 -11.55 -3.64
C LEU A 78 9.41 -11.43 -4.43
N ARG A 79 9.36 -10.80 -5.59
CA ARG A 79 10.50 -10.63 -6.49
C ARG A 79 10.99 -9.20 -6.53
N TRP A 80 12.15 -8.95 -5.94
CA TRP A 80 12.83 -7.67 -6.02
C TRP A 80 13.50 -7.46 -7.38
N ARG A 81 13.65 -6.19 -7.79
CA ARG A 81 14.31 -5.80 -9.04
C ARG A 81 13.66 -6.41 -10.30
N ASN A 82 12.37 -6.75 -10.22
CA ASN A 82 11.56 -7.24 -11.32
C ASN A 82 10.61 -6.14 -11.77
N LYS A 83 10.91 -5.50 -12.89
CA LYS A 83 10.12 -4.40 -13.43
C LYS A 83 9.20 -4.90 -14.53
N VAL A 84 7.90 -4.73 -14.33
CA VAL A 84 6.92 -4.99 -15.39
C VAL A 84 6.98 -3.86 -16.42
N THR A 85 7.29 -4.20 -17.67
CA THR A 85 7.45 -3.23 -18.76
C THR A 85 6.38 -3.32 -19.82
N ALA A 86 5.72 -4.48 -19.95
CA ALA A 86 4.59 -4.65 -20.87
C ALA A 86 3.55 -5.62 -20.29
N LEU A 87 2.32 -5.46 -20.73
CA LEU A 87 1.18 -6.28 -20.39
C LEU A 87 0.37 -6.57 -21.67
N GLU A 88 0.12 -7.84 -21.95
CA GLU A 88 -0.69 -8.32 -23.05
C GLU A 88 -1.86 -9.14 -22.50
N GLN A 89 -3.09 -8.62 -22.65
CA GLN A 89 -4.30 -9.33 -22.21
C GLN A 89 -4.70 -10.36 -23.26
N ARG A 90 -5.03 -11.56 -22.80
CA ARG A 90 -5.59 -12.67 -23.59
C ARG A 90 -6.98 -13.00 -23.08
N ASN A 91 -7.63 -13.99 -23.68
CA ASN A 91 -9.03 -14.33 -23.35
C ASN A 91 -9.18 -14.81 -21.91
N ASP A 92 -8.23 -15.58 -21.38
CA ASP A 92 -8.27 -16.27 -20.10
C ASP A 92 -7.03 -16.00 -19.21
N SER A 93 -6.10 -15.19 -19.69
CA SER A 93 -4.84 -14.93 -19.01
C SER A 93 -4.26 -13.57 -19.40
N VAL A 94 -3.24 -13.17 -18.66
CA VAL A 94 -2.44 -11.96 -18.92
C VAL A 94 -0.99 -12.36 -19.02
N ALA A 95 -0.32 -11.96 -20.10
CA ALA A 95 1.12 -12.11 -20.25
C ALA A 95 1.82 -10.82 -19.85
N LEU A 96 2.76 -10.92 -18.92
CA LEU A 96 3.61 -9.81 -18.46
C LEU A 96 5.01 -9.97 -19.05
N THR A 97 5.61 -8.88 -19.51
CA THR A 97 7.05 -8.82 -19.77
C THR A 97 7.71 -8.17 -18.57
N ILE A 98 8.69 -8.85 -18.00
CA ILE A 98 9.40 -8.46 -16.80
C ILE A 98 10.88 -8.32 -17.13
N GLU A 99 11.43 -7.15 -16.80
CA GLU A 99 12.85 -6.85 -16.92
C GLU A 99 13.54 -6.99 -15.57
N THR A 100 14.69 -7.65 -15.58
CA THR A 100 15.60 -7.80 -14.45
C THR A 100 17.02 -7.41 -14.86
N PRO A 101 17.96 -7.24 -13.93
CA PRO A 101 19.36 -7.00 -14.27
C PRO A 101 20.01 -8.11 -15.09
N GLU A 102 19.49 -9.33 -14.99
CA GLU A 102 20.00 -10.52 -15.68
C GLU A 102 19.35 -10.73 -17.07
N GLY A 103 18.31 -9.96 -17.38
CA GLY A 103 17.58 -10.05 -18.66
C GLY A 103 16.07 -9.93 -18.48
N ALA A 104 15.34 -10.15 -19.57
CA ALA A 104 13.89 -10.10 -19.56
C ALA A 104 13.29 -11.51 -19.66
N TYR A 105 12.12 -11.69 -19.00
CA TYR A 105 11.35 -12.93 -19.11
C TYR A 105 9.84 -12.63 -19.20
N ARG A 106 9.05 -13.65 -19.56
CA ARG A 106 7.59 -13.57 -19.58
C ARG A 106 7.00 -14.35 -18.42
N LEU A 107 5.98 -13.76 -17.80
CA LEU A 107 5.14 -14.39 -16.78
C LEU A 107 3.70 -14.41 -17.27
N HIS A 108 3.03 -15.54 -17.09
CA HIS A 108 1.59 -15.68 -17.34
C HIS A 108 0.85 -15.74 -16.04
N ALA A 109 -0.24 -14.96 -15.92
CA ALA A 109 -1.10 -14.92 -14.77
C ALA A 109 -2.58 -14.94 -15.20
N GLN A 110 -3.45 -15.50 -14.37
CA GLN A 110 -4.90 -15.42 -14.57
C GLN A 110 -5.43 -14.01 -14.26
N TYR A 111 -4.86 -13.37 -13.25
CA TYR A 111 -5.23 -12.02 -12.81
C TYR A 111 -3.98 -11.18 -12.57
N VAL A 112 -4.08 -9.89 -12.85
CA VAL A 112 -3.05 -8.90 -12.56
C VAL A 112 -3.68 -7.71 -11.84
N VAL A 113 -3.13 -7.36 -10.69
CA VAL A 113 -3.52 -6.17 -9.93
C VAL A 113 -2.35 -5.17 -9.99
N ALA A 114 -2.58 -4.03 -10.67
CA ALA A 114 -1.57 -2.99 -10.80
C ALA A 114 -1.63 -2.04 -9.59
N CYS A 115 -0.64 -2.16 -8.70
CA CYS A 115 -0.48 -1.33 -7.50
C CYS A 115 0.78 -0.43 -7.61
N ASP A 116 1.13 0.02 -8.81
CA ASP A 116 2.35 0.75 -9.15
C ASP A 116 2.23 2.29 -8.98
N GLY A 117 1.20 2.73 -8.25
CA GLY A 117 1.06 4.09 -7.71
C GLY A 117 0.64 5.16 -8.71
N ALA A 118 0.83 6.42 -8.33
CA ALA A 118 0.35 7.59 -9.09
C ALA A 118 1.04 7.74 -10.46
N ARG A 119 2.28 7.28 -10.58
CA ARG A 119 3.07 7.28 -11.83
C ARG A 119 3.06 5.93 -12.54
N SER A 120 1.97 5.18 -12.39
CA SER A 120 1.77 3.86 -12.96
C SER A 120 2.12 3.81 -14.45
N SER A 121 3.04 2.94 -14.82
CA SER A 121 3.37 2.64 -16.22
C SER A 121 2.36 1.68 -16.86
N LEU A 122 1.65 0.91 -16.05
CA LEU A 122 0.66 -0.06 -16.52
C LEU A 122 -0.73 0.54 -16.72
N ARG A 123 -1.05 1.64 -16.03
CA ARG A 123 -2.38 2.28 -16.11
C ARG A 123 -2.83 2.64 -17.53
N PRO A 124 -1.98 3.24 -18.41
CA PRO A 124 -2.38 3.52 -19.80
C PRO A 124 -2.70 2.24 -20.59
N ILE A 125 -1.95 1.17 -20.35
CA ILE A 125 -2.11 -0.12 -21.02
C ILE A 125 -3.42 -0.78 -20.58
N ILE A 126 -3.70 -0.79 -19.28
CA ILE A 126 -4.90 -1.39 -18.70
C ILE A 126 -6.18 -0.64 -19.11
N ARG A 127 -6.14 0.70 -19.26
CA ARG A 127 -7.30 1.50 -19.69
C ARG A 127 -7.76 1.20 -21.12
N THR A 128 -6.85 0.69 -21.97
CA THR A 128 -7.16 0.30 -23.35
C THR A 128 -7.72 -1.12 -23.46
N SER A 129 -7.52 -1.93 -22.42
CA SER A 129 -8.05 -3.28 -22.32
C SER A 129 -9.23 -3.32 -21.33
N ARG A 130 -10.19 -4.25 -21.49
CA ARG A 130 -11.34 -4.43 -20.59
C ARG A 130 -10.97 -4.94 -19.18
N ALA A 131 -9.79 -4.60 -18.67
CA ALA A 131 -9.33 -5.01 -17.36
C ALA A 131 -9.93 -4.12 -16.25
N PHE A 132 -10.49 -4.74 -15.20
CA PHE A 132 -10.97 -4.05 -14.02
C PHE A 132 -9.79 -3.38 -13.28
N MET A 133 -9.86 -2.05 -13.11
CA MET A 133 -8.95 -1.34 -12.22
C MET A 133 -9.55 -1.27 -10.82
N THR A 134 -8.86 -1.85 -9.85
CA THR A 134 -9.07 -1.49 -8.44
C THR A 134 -8.05 -0.41 -8.11
N GLN A 135 -8.52 0.83 -7.96
CA GLN A 135 -7.69 1.96 -7.57
C GLN A 135 -7.51 1.89 -6.05
N ALA A 136 -6.36 1.38 -5.59
CA ALA A 136 -5.92 1.59 -4.23
C ALA A 136 -5.23 2.96 -4.19
N THR A 137 -5.95 4.00 -3.77
CA THR A 137 -5.36 5.31 -3.48
C THR A 137 -4.74 5.21 -2.10
N LEU A 138 -3.42 5.11 -2.03
CA LEU A 138 -2.66 5.40 -0.82
C LEU A 138 -2.46 6.93 -0.80
N THR A 139 -3.25 7.62 -0.01
CA THR A 139 -3.01 9.01 0.41
C THR A 139 -2.15 9.02 1.66
#